data_ba558bfefa51fa138c54c298663a73f2
#
_entry.id   ba558bfefa51fa138c54c298663a73f2
#
_cell.length_a   1.000
_cell.length_b   1.000
_cell.length_c   1.000
_cell.angle_alpha   90.00
_cell.angle_beta   90.00
_cell.angle_gamma   90.00
#
_symmetry.space_group_name_H-M   'P 1'
#
loop_
_entity.id
_entity.type
_entity.pdbx_description
1 polymer ?
#
loop_
_entity_poly.entity_id
_entity_poly.type
_entity_poly.pdbx_seq_one_letter_code
_entity_poly.pdbx_strand_id
1 'polypeptide(L)' 'MKNLNENEVCKILNEIMEYELAGVVRYTHSSLMVSGPNRIPIVEFLQAQATESLLHAQQAGELITG' A
#
# COMPACT_ATOMS: atom_id res chain seq x y z
N MET A 1 19.77 8.40 11.57
CA MET A 1 19.54 9.86 11.60
C MET A 1 19.47 10.32 13.03
N LYS A 2 20.49 11.06 13.44
CA LYS A 2 20.71 11.38 14.84
C LYS A 2 19.67 12.36 15.42
N ASN A 3 18.98 13.11 14.59
CA ASN A 3 18.10 14.20 15.04
C ASN A 3 16.62 13.87 15.01
N LEU A 4 16.26 12.66 14.57
CA LEU A 4 14.88 12.23 14.58
C LEU A 4 14.63 11.38 15.82
N ASN A 5 13.64 11.75 16.61
CA ASN A 5 13.25 10.90 17.72
C ASN A 5 12.37 9.75 17.21
N GLU A 6 12.28 8.70 18.01
CA GLU A 6 11.53 7.50 17.65
C GLU A 6 10.05 7.79 17.39
N ASN A 7 9.46 8.70 18.15
CA ASN A 7 8.05 9.04 17.99
C ASN A 7 7.76 9.69 16.65
N GLU A 8 8.64 10.56 16.18
CA GLU A 8 8.49 11.18 14.87
C GLU A 8 8.67 10.17 13.74
N VAL A 9 9.66 9.30 13.86
CA VAL A 9 9.90 8.23 12.88
C VAL A 9 8.71 7.30 12.80
N CYS A 10 8.19 6.86 13.94
CA CYS A 10 7.02 5.97 13.99
C CYS A 10 5.78 6.64 13.39
N LYS A 11 5.60 7.94 13.65
CA LYS A 11 4.49 8.69 13.07
C LYS A 11 4.56 8.70 11.54
N ILE A 12 5.75 8.98 10.98
CA ILE A 12 5.95 9.00 9.54
C ILE A 12 5.70 7.62 8.94
N LEU A 13 6.25 6.57 9.56
CA LEU A 13 6.05 5.20 9.10
C LEU A 13 4.59 4.79 9.15
N ASN A 14 3.87 5.20 10.19
CA ASN A 14 2.45 4.92 10.31
C ASN A 14 1.65 5.62 9.21
N GLU A 15 2.00 6.85 8.87
CA GLU A 15 1.37 7.58 7.77
C GLU A 15 1.61 6.88 6.43
N ILE A 16 2.83 6.39 6.20
CA ILE A 16 3.16 5.61 4.99
C ILE A 16 2.32 4.34 4.95
N MET A 17 2.25 3.62 6.06
CA MET A 17 1.47 2.39 6.14
C MET A 17 -0.01 2.65 5.82
N GLU A 18 -0.59 3.70 6.41
CA GLU A 18 -1.98 4.07 6.14
C GLU A 18 -2.22 4.43 4.68
N TYR A 19 -1.30 5.20 4.09
CA TYR A 19 -1.37 5.58 2.68
C TYR A 19 -1.35 4.34 1.77
N GLU A 20 -0.43 3.41 2.05
CA GLU A 20 -0.30 2.20 1.25
C GLU A 20 -1.49 1.26 1.42
N LEU A 21 -2.05 1.15 2.64
CA LEU A 21 -3.25 0.36 2.87
C LEU A 21 -4.46 0.95 2.14
N ALA A 22 -4.57 2.27 2.10
CA ALA A 22 -5.59 2.94 1.30
C ALA A 22 -5.42 2.60 -0.19
N GLY A 23 -4.17 2.49 -0.66
CA GLY A 23 -3.85 2.05 -2.01
C GLY A 23 -4.34 0.63 -2.29
N VAL A 24 -4.11 -0.30 -1.35
CA VAL A 24 -4.59 -1.68 -1.46
C VAL A 24 -6.09 -1.72 -1.65
N VAL A 25 -6.82 -0.99 -0.81
CA VAL A 25 -8.29 -0.93 -0.89
C VAL A 25 -8.72 -0.35 -2.24
N ARG A 26 -8.12 0.76 -2.65
CA ARG A 26 -8.49 1.46 -3.88
C ARG A 26 -8.24 0.60 -5.12
N TYR A 27 -7.06 0.00 -5.24
CA TYR A 27 -6.73 -0.83 -6.40
C TYR A 27 -7.55 -2.11 -6.43
N THR A 28 -7.77 -2.72 -5.26
CA THR A 28 -8.59 -3.93 -5.16
C THR A 28 -10.03 -3.64 -5.56
N HIS A 29 -10.60 -2.58 -5.01
CA HIS A 29 -11.96 -2.16 -5.37
C HIS A 29 -12.08 -1.90 -6.87
N SER A 30 -11.13 -1.17 -7.44
CA SER A 30 -11.13 -0.86 -8.87
C SER A 30 -11.06 -2.14 -9.70
N SER A 31 -10.25 -3.12 -9.29
CA SER A 31 -10.13 -4.38 -10.01
C SER A 31 -11.45 -5.15 -10.07
N LEU A 32 -12.27 -5.03 -9.03
CA LEU A 32 -13.57 -5.70 -8.95
C LEU A 32 -14.63 -5.02 -9.81
N MET A 33 -14.42 -3.74 -10.15
CA MET A 33 -15.39 -2.93 -10.90
C MET A 33 -15.12 -2.91 -12.41
N VAL A 34 -13.99 -3.46 -12.85
CA VAL A 34 -13.63 -3.44 -14.27
C VAL A 34 -14.48 -4.45 -15.04
N SER A 35 -15.02 -4.02 -16.17
CA SER A 35 -15.77 -4.88 -17.09
C SER A 35 -15.37 -4.56 -18.53
N GLY A 36 -15.81 -5.41 -19.47
CA GLY A 36 -15.56 -5.22 -20.88
C GLY A 36 -14.45 -6.11 -21.43
N PRO A 37 -14.15 -5.98 -22.75
CA PRO A 37 -13.27 -6.91 -23.45
C PRO A 37 -11.80 -6.84 -23.00
N ASN A 38 -11.38 -5.72 -22.43
CA ASN A 38 -9.99 -5.57 -21.96
C ASN A 38 -9.87 -5.78 -20.47
N ARG A 39 -10.84 -6.44 -19.85
CA ARG A 39 -10.90 -6.63 -18.39
C ARG A 39 -9.66 -7.34 -17.84
N ILE A 40 -9.24 -8.45 -18.48
CA ILE A 40 -8.19 -9.31 -17.90
C ILE A 40 -6.88 -8.55 -17.68
N PRO A 41 -6.28 -7.87 -18.68
CA PRO A 41 -5.03 -7.15 -18.44
C PRO A 41 -5.16 -6.00 -17.47
N ILE A 42 -6.33 -5.33 -17.44
CA ILE A 42 -6.55 -4.23 -16.49
C ILE A 42 -6.65 -4.76 -15.06
N VAL A 43 -7.38 -5.86 -14.85
CA VAL A 43 -7.48 -6.50 -13.54
C VAL A 43 -6.12 -6.96 -13.06
N GLU A 44 -5.33 -7.59 -13.91
CA GLU A 44 -3.98 -8.03 -13.55
C GLU A 44 -3.10 -6.86 -13.12
N PHE A 45 -3.16 -5.75 -13.87
CA PHE A 45 -2.41 -4.54 -13.51
C PHE A 45 -2.83 -4.00 -12.14
N LEU A 46 -4.14 -3.87 -11.90
CA LEU A 46 -4.66 -3.33 -10.63
C LEU A 46 -4.34 -4.25 -9.46
N GLN A 47 -4.42 -5.56 -9.64
CA GLN A 47 -4.06 -6.52 -8.60
C GLN A 47 -2.57 -6.48 -8.28
N ALA A 48 -1.72 -6.29 -9.29
CA ALA A 48 -0.29 -6.12 -9.08
C ALA A 48 0.00 -4.85 -8.28
N GLN A 49 -0.70 -3.75 -8.56
CA GLN A 49 -0.56 -2.52 -7.80
C GLN A 49 -1.00 -2.70 -6.34
N ALA A 50 -2.10 -3.42 -6.11
CA ALA A 50 -2.57 -3.71 -4.75
C ALA A 50 -1.54 -4.55 -3.98
N THR A 51 -0.97 -5.56 -4.62
CA THR A 51 0.06 -6.41 -4.00
C THR A 51 1.29 -5.60 -3.63
N GLU A 52 1.74 -4.71 -4.49
CA GLU A 52 2.90 -3.86 -4.22
C GLU A 52 2.64 -2.89 -3.07
N SER A 53 1.45 -2.27 -3.05
CA SER A 53 1.07 -1.39 -1.95
C SER A 53 1.00 -2.13 -0.62
N LEU A 54 0.48 -3.37 -0.62
CA LEU A 54 0.45 -4.20 0.57
C LEU A 54 1.87 -4.50 1.07
N LEU A 55 2.78 -4.82 0.16
CA LEU A 55 4.18 -5.08 0.52
C LEU A 55 4.81 -3.84 1.17
N HIS A 56 4.57 -2.65 0.60
CA HIS A 56 5.08 -1.40 1.18
C HIS A 56 4.50 -1.15 2.58
N ALA A 57 3.20 -1.43 2.77
CA ALA A 57 2.57 -1.29 4.08
C ALA A 57 3.20 -2.24 5.10
N GLN A 58 3.45 -3.49 4.70
CA GLN A 58 4.09 -4.49 5.56
C GLN A 58 5.52 -4.09 5.93
N GLN A 59 6.28 -3.56 4.98
CA GLN A 59 7.64 -3.07 5.24
C GLN A 59 7.63 -1.91 6.23
N ALA A 60 6.71 -0.96 6.08
CA ALA A 60 6.58 0.15 7.02
C ALA A 60 6.19 -0.36 8.41
N GLY A 61 5.26 -1.32 8.48
CA GLY A 61 4.84 -1.92 9.74
C GLY A 61 5.99 -2.64 10.45
N GLU A 62 6.81 -3.37 9.71
CA GLU A 62 7.99 -4.05 10.26
C GLU A 62 8.99 -3.05 10.84
N LEU A 63 9.19 -1.92 10.18
CA LEU A 63 10.09 -0.88 10.69
C LEU A 63 9.56 -0.24 11.97
N ILE A 64 8.23 -0.16 12.13
CA ILE A 64 7.63 0.37 13.37
C ILE A 64 7.82 -0.62 14.53
N THR A 65 7.59 -1.88 14.29
CA THR A 65 7.58 -2.91 15.35
C THR A 65 8.92 -3.58 15.54
N GLY A 66 9.77 -3.42 14.60
CA GLY A 66 11.01 -4.09 14.51
C GLY A 66 12.11 -4.00 15.04
#